data_5ec02249a920cfb8edbc9379fa967b7c
#
_entry.id   5ec02249a920cfb8edbc9379fa967b7c
#
_cell.length_a   1.000
_cell.length_b   1.000
_cell.length_c   1.000
_cell.angle_alpha   90.00
_cell.angle_beta   90.00
_cell.angle_gamma   90.00
#
_symmetry.space_group_name_H-M   'P 1'
#
loop_
_entity.id
_entity.type
_entity.pdbx_description
1 polymer ?
#
loop_
_entity_poly.entity_id
_entity_poly.type
_entity_poly.pdbx_seq_one_letter_code
_entity_poly.pdbx_strand_id
1 'polypeptide(L)'
;MLDTKIIGNKIAEARKKINMSQAQLAGLLFISPQAVGKWERGESSPDIVTFNKLAEILGVDLNYFSESFQSRDNETALKTPADNIGSIERTEYEVTSKEESHLPINLTAVNMQESDFAGAVLHKGKFKDSLLCRADFTGADLTGSLFEVSDAREAKFDGANLTDCTFSITELADASFHESVLIRTDFNKSSLAGTKFTDVALTNVKLTMTDLRKTIFENCTFTGVDFKYSDLRGMCFAGHTFVGVQFDRSALNDVSFAGATLKNVSFHLPFSVTNKSYRAFKTVCFDGARMDKLTYAGLKGLWVVDLSKVIVIS
;
A
#
# COMPACT_ATOMS: atom_id res chain seq x y z
N MET A 1 -11.47 -19.47 0.88
CA MET A 1 -12.69 -19.08 1.61
C MET A 1 -12.38 -19.29 3.08
N LEU A 2 -12.42 -18.25 3.92
CA LEU A 2 -12.26 -18.43 5.36
C LEU A 2 -13.39 -19.34 5.83
N ASP A 3 -13.06 -20.49 6.39
CA ASP A 3 -14.07 -21.41 6.89
C ASP A 3 -14.66 -20.82 8.17
N THR A 4 -15.91 -20.35 8.09
CA THR A 4 -16.65 -19.76 9.21
C THR A 4 -16.70 -20.67 10.43
N LYS A 5 -16.66 -21.99 10.21
CA LYS A 5 -16.57 -22.98 11.29
C LYS A 5 -15.24 -22.96 12.04
N ILE A 6 -14.12 -22.81 11.31
CA ILE A 6 -12.79 -22.72 11.91
C ILE A 6 -12.69 -21.46 12.76
N ILE A 7 -13.12 -20.32 12.20
CA ILE A 7 -13.17 -19.06 12.92
C ILE A 7 -14.04 -19.18 14.18
N GLY A 8 -15.24 -19.71 14.06
CA GLY A 8 -16.18 -19.86 15.15
C GLY A 8 -15.61 -20.71 16.29
N ASN A 9 -14.95 -21.82 15.94
CA ASN A 9 -14.28 -22.67 16.93
C ASN A 9 -13.17 -21.92 17.67
N LYS A 10 -12.36 -21.13 16.96
CA LYS A 10 -11.27 -20.34 17.55
C LYS A 10 -11.79 -19.22 18.46
N ILE A 11 -12.89 -18.57 18.11
CA ILE A 11 -13.56 -17.60 18.99
C ILE A 11 -14.02 -18.28 20.28
N ALA A 12 -14.68 -19.46 20.17
CA ALA A 12 -15.15 -20.20 21.31
C ALA A 12 -14.00 -20.68 22.21
N GLU A 13 -12.91 -21.14 21.62
CA GLU A 13 -11.71 -21.60 22.33
C GLU A 13 -11.05 -20.44 23.10
N ALA A 14 -10.74 -19.33 22.43
CA ALA A 14 -10.10 -18.18 23.07
C ALA A 14 -10.98 -17.60 24.20
N ARG A 15 -12.29 -17.49 23.98
CA ARG A 15 -13.23 -17.04 25.02
C ARG A 15 -13.24 -17.97 26.24
N LYS A 16 -13.30 -19.29 26.03
CA LYS A 16 -13.27 -20.28 27.11
C LYS A 16 -11.95 -20.26 27.87
N LYS A 17 -10.81 -20.05 27.18
CA LYS A 17 -9.48 -19.96 27.78
C LYS A 17 -9.38 -18.87 28.86
N ILE A 18 -10.11 -17.77 28.67
CA ILE A 18 -10.19 -16.65 29.63
C ILE A 18 -11.44 -16.74 30.54
N ASN A 19 -12.13 -17.87 30.57
CA ASN A 19 -13.32 -18.14 31.39
C ASN A 19 -14.47 -17.16 31.16
N MET A 20 -14.63 -16.62 29.95
CA MET A 20 -15.67 -15.66 29.60
C MET A 20 -16.91 -16.36 29.02
N SER A 21 -18.11 -15.94 29.42
CA SER A 21 -19.37 -16.42 28.82
C SER A 21 -19.65 -15.71 27.48
N GLN A 22 -20.50 -16.32 26.63
CA GLN A 22 -20.97 -15.65 25.40
C GLN A 22 -21.66 -14.32 25.68
N ALA A 23 -22.42 -14.23 26.77
CA ALA A 23 -23.10 -13.00 27.18
C ALA A 23 -22.12 -11.89 27.62
N GLN A 24 -21.04 -12.27 28.33
CA GLN A 24 -19.99 -11.32 28.71
C GLN A 24 -19.24 -10.79 27.49
N LEU A 25 -18.85 -11.67 26.57
CA LEU A 25 -18.20 -11.27 25.34
C LEU A 25 -19.10 -10.35 24.49
N ALA A 26 -20.37 -10.71 24.37
CA ALA A 26 -21.37 -9.90 23.68
C ALA A 26 -21.52 -8.51 24.28
N GLY A 27 -21.53 -8.42 25.63
CA GLY A 27 -21.62 -7.14 26.34
C GLY A 27 -20.41 -6.23 26.07
N LEU A 28 -19.20 -6.78 26.01
CA LEU A 28 -17.97 -6.03 25.70
C LEU A 28 -17.93 -5.55 24.23
N LEU A 29 -18.56 -6.31 23.33
CA LEU A 29 -18.65 -5.98 21.90
C LEU A 29 -19.89 -5.11 21.55
N PHE A 30 -20.78 -4.82 22.55
CA PHE A 30 -22.05 -4.11 22.34
C PHE A 30 -22.99 -4.77 21.31
N ILE A 31 -23.03 -6.12 21.30
CA ILE A 31 -23.87 -6.94 20.41
C ILE A 31 -24.76 -7.90 21.21
N SER A 32 -25.63 -8.66 20.54
CA SER A 32 -26.45 -9.66 21.20
C SER A 32 -25.67 -10.97 21.46
N PRO A 33 -25.94 -11.71 22.57
CA PRO A 33 -25.37 -13.02 22.81
C PRO A 33 -25.63 -14.03 21.69
N GLN A 34 -26.75 -13.90 21.00
CA GLN A 34 -27.12 -14.72 19.85
C GLN A 34 -26.15 -14.53 18.68
N ALA A 35 -25.60 -13.32 18.47
CA ALA A 35 -24.62 -13.05 17.45
C ALA A 35 -23.32 -13.81 17.73
N VAL A 36 -22.79 -13.78 18.95
CA VAL A 36 -21.62 -14.56 19.38
C VAL A 36 -21.90 -16.06 19.20
N GLY A 37 -23.08 -16.53 19.59
CA GLY A 37 -23.47 -17.93 19.40
C GLY A 37 -23.53 -18.36 17.93
N LYS A 38 -23.97 -17.50 17.00
CA LYS A 38 -23.95 -17.74 15.56
C LYS A 38 -22.53 -17.85 15.03
N TRP A 39 -21.64 -16.97 15.46
CA TRP A 39 -20.22 -17.03 15.10
C TRP A 39 -19.57 -18.32 15.55
N GLU A 40 -19.74 -18.70 16.82
CA GLU A 40 -19.15 -19.93 17.38
C GLU A 40 -19.67 -21.22 16.71
N ARG A 41 -20.87 -21.19 16.15
CA ARG A 41 -21.41 -22.31 15.34
C ARG A 41 -21.03 -22.24 13.86
N GLY A 42 -20.35 -21.18 13.42
CA GLY A 42 -19.98 -20.98 12.02
C GLY A 42 -21.14 -20.58 11.10
N GLU A 43 -22.28 -20.12 11.66
CA GLU A 43 -23.46 -19.68 10.91
C GLU A 43 -23.28 -18.27 10.29
N SER A 44 -22.38 -17.49 10.85
CA SER A 44 -21.95 -16.17 10.36
C SER A 44 -20.54 -15.85 10.85
N SER A 45 -19.88 -14.86 10.27
CA SER A 45 -18.60 -14.34 10.73
C SER A 45 -18.76 -12.94 11.29
N PRO A 46 -17.93 -12.53 12.26
CA PRO A 46 -17.76 -11.12 12.62
C PRO A 46 -17.24 -10.33 11.42
N ASP A 47 -17.53 -9.05 11.37
CA ASP A 47 -16.84 -8.11 10.50
C ASP A 47 -15.41 -7.82 11.03
N ILE A 48 -14.58 -7.15 10.21
CA ILE A 48 -13.16 -6.92 10.54
C ILE A 48 -12.97 -6.04 11.78
N VAL A 49 -13.85 -5.06 11.99
CA VAL A 49 -13.79 -4.18 13.17
C VAL A 49 -14.06 -5.00 14.43
N THR A 50 -15.03 -5.91 14.33
CA THR A 50 -15.38 -6.83 15.43
C THR A 50 -14.24 -7.84 15.64
N PHE A 51 -13.53 -8.30 14.59
CA PHE A 51 -12.36 -9.16 14.76
C PHE A 51 -11.22 -8.47 15.50
N ASN A 52 -10.94 -7.19 15.21
CA ASN A 52 -9.94 -6.42 15.95
C ASN A 52 -10.30 -6.33 17.44
N LYS A 53 -11.55 -5.99 17.75
CA LYS A 53 -12.03 -5.95 19.13
C LYS A 53 -12.01 -7.32 19.82
N LEU A 54 -12.33 -8.39 19.07
CA LEU A 54 -12.23 -9.76 19.57
C LEU A 54 -10.79 -10.12 19.93
N ALA A 55 -9.82 -9.79 19.08
CA ALA A 55 -8.40 -10.04 19.33
C ALA A 55 -7.95 -9.32 20.60
N GLU A 56 -8.30 -8.04 20.76
CA GLU A 56 -8.00 -7.25 21.94
C GLU A 56 -8.66 -7.81 23.21
N ILE A 57 -9.96 -8.09 23.20
CA ILE A 57 -10.71 -8.60 24.36
C ILE A 57 -10.24 -10.00 24.75
N LEU A 58 -9.97 -10.86 23.78
CA LEU A 58 -9.57 -12.26 24.00
C LEU A 58 -8.06 -12.41 24.25
N GLY A 59 -7.27 -11.33 24.10
CA GLY A 59 -5.81 -11.36 24.28
C GLY A 59 -5.11 -12.26 23.28
N VAL A 60 -5.60 -12.29 22.03
CA VAL A 60 -5.04 -13.08 20.93
C VAL A 60 -4.68 -12.19 19.76
N ASP A 61 -3.74 -12.64 18.93
CA ASP A 61 -3.42 -11.98 17.65
C ASP A 61 -4.55 -12.21 16.63
N LEU A 62 -4.78 -11.25 15.70
CA LEU A 62 -5.76 -11.41 14.62
C LEU A 62 -5.51 -12.68 13.78
N ASN A 63 -4.24 -13.06 13.60
CA ASN A 63 -3.88 -14.29 12.91
C ASN A 63 -4.33 -15.56 13.63
N TYR A 64 -4.64 -15.48 14.92
CA TYR A 64 -5.22 -16.59 15.67
C TYR A 64 -6.49 -17.12 14.99
N PHE A 65 -7.27 -16.27 14.35
CA PHE A 65 -8.51 -16.64 13.66
C PHE A 65 -8.28 -17.19 12.23
N SER A 66 -7.05 -17.16 11.70
CA SER A 66 -6.74 -17.71 10.37
C SER A 66 -6.55 -19.23 10.36
N GLU A 67 -6.75 -19.88 9.20
CA GLU A 67 -6.58 -21.35 9.05
C GLU A 67 -5.14 -21.82 9.27
N SER A 68 -4.15 -20.96 9.09
CA SER A 68 -2.72 -21.29 9.20
C SER A 68 -2.16 -21.25 10.62
N PHE A 69 -2.95 -20.82 11.60
CA PHE A 69 -2.50 -20.76 12.98
C PHE A 69 -2.55 -22.14 13.66
N GLN A 70 -1.39 -22.80 13.79
CA GLN A 70 -1.24 -23.98 14.64
C GLN A 70 -0.72 -23.54 16.01
N SER A 71 -1.51 -23.78 17.05
CA SER A 71 -1.07 -23.59 18.45
C SER A 71 0.18 -24.41 18.71
N ARG A 72 1.31 -23.76 18.93
CA ARG A 72 2.44 -24.43 19.59
C ARG A 72 2.16 -24.42 21.07
N ASP A 73 1.52 -25.47 21.55
CA ASP A 73 1.44 -25.75 22.97
C ASP A 73 2.85 -26.06 23.49
N ASN A 74 3.49 -25.04 24.04
CA ASN A 74 4.60 -25.26 24.96
C ASN A 74 4.05 -25.09 26.37
N GLU A 75 3.62 -26.21 26.94
CA GLU A 75 3.58 -26.37 28.38
C GLU A 75 4.97 -26.08 28.97
N THR A 76 5.09 -24.95 29.62
CA THR A 76 6.13 -24.76 30.62
C THR A 76 5.45 -24.39 31.92
N ALA A 77 5.32 -25.40 32.73
CA ALA A 77 4.77 -25.33 34.09
C ALA A 77 5.48 -24.22 34.89
N LEU A 78 4.68 -23.34 35.50
CA LEU A 78 5.08 -22.48 36.59
C LEU A 78 5.54 -23.36 37.78
N LYS A 79 6.84 -23.40 38.01
CA LYS A 79 7.40 -23.74 39.33
C LYS A 79 7.88 -22.44 39.97
N THR A 80 7.18 -22.02 41.01
CA THR A 80 7.71 -21.08 41.99
C THR A 80 8.88 -21.72 42.73
N PRO A 81 9.94 -20.99 43.00
CA PRO A 81 10.66 -21.12 44.26
C PRO A 81 10.72 -19.78 44.98
N ALA A 82 10.42 -19.87 46.27
CA ALA A 82 10.73 -18.85 47.24
C ALA A 82 12.27 -18.79 47.52
N ASP A 83 12.68 -17.59 47.89
CA ASP A 83 13.92 -17.26 48.64
C ASP A 83 15.28 -17.46 47.98
N ASN A 84 15.88 -16.33 47.51
CA ASN A 84 17.16 -15.87 48.08
C ASN A 84 17.47 -14.41 47.66
N ILE A 85 17.75 -13.61 48.68
CA ILE A 85 18.19 -12.20 48.61
C ILE A 85 19.70 -12.22 48.33
N GLY A 86 20.13 -11.44 47.36
CA GLY A 86 21.56 -11.23 47.12
C GLY A 86 21.88 -10.31 45.93
N SER A 87 22.34 -9.10 46.31
CA SER A 87 23.19 -8.18 45.56
C SER A 87 22.76 -7.65 44.16
N ILE A 88 22.53 -6.33 44.16
CA ILE A 88 22.28 -5.47 43.04
C ILE A 88 23.59 -5.24 42.27
N GLU A 89 23.70 -5.71 41.05
CA GLU A 89 24.56 -5.15 40.03
C GLU A 89 23.71 -4.54 38.92
N ARG A 90 23.89 -3.23 38.71
CA ARG A 90 23.33 -2.49 37.57
C ARG A 90 23.99 -2.99 36.30
N THR A 91 23.28 -3.77 35.51
CA THR A 91 23.61 -3.97 34.12
C THR A 91 22.65 -3.16 33.27
N GLU A 92 23.26 -2.33 32.42
CA GLU A 92 22.58 -1.53 31.38
C GLU A 92 21.69 -2.44 30.56
N TYR A 93 20.38 -2.13 30.54
CA TYR A 93 19.46 -2.78 29.61
C TYR A 93 19.70 -2.22 28.22
N GLU A 94 20.44 -2.96 27.40
CA GLU A 94 20.28 -2.85 25.96
C GLU A 94 18.83 -3.19 25.63
N VAL A 95 18.07 -2.17 25.22
CA VAL A 95 16.76 -2.34 24.60
C VAL A 95 17.00 -2.92 23.21
N THR A 96 17.20 -4.24 23.14
CA THR A 96 17.01 -4.95 21.88
C THR A 96 15.53 -4.91 21.59
N SER A 97 15.14 -4.09 20.62
CA SER A 97 13.82 -4.15 20.02
C SER A 97 13.61 -5.58 19.50
N LYS A 98 12.88 -6.40 20.27
CA LYS A 98 12.32 -7.63 19.73
C LYS A 98 11.37 -7.22 18.62
N GLU A 99 11.77 -7.44 17.37
CA GLU A 99 10.82 -7.48 16.26
C GLU A 99 9.75 -8.51 16.64
N GLU A 100 8.58 -8.04 17.01
CA GLU A 100 7.42 -8.91 17.16
C GLU A 100 7.16 -9.50 15.77
N SER A 101 7.45 -10.79 15.62
CA SER A 101 7.22 -11.52 14.38
C SER A 101 5.71 -11.74 14.20
N HIS A 102 5.01 -10.69 13.74
CA HIS A 102 3.62 -10.82 13.33
C HIS A 102 3.57 -11.70 12.06
N LEU A 103 2.83 -12.80 12.14
CA LEU A 103 2.58 -13.61 10.95
C LEU A 103 1.78 -12.77 9.93
N PRO A 104 2.14 -12.78 8.64
CA PRO A 104 1.46 -11.97 7.64
C PRO A 104 -0.01 -12.39 7.53
N ILE A 105 -0.91 -11.40 7.59
CA ILE A 105 -2.35 -11.60 7.43
C ILE A 105 -2.63 -12.06 5.99
N ASN A 106 -3.36 -13.17 5.85
CA ASN A 106 -3.77 -13.66 4.53
C ASN A 106 -5.28 -13.41 4.32
N LEU A 107 -5.59 -12.40 3.51
CA LEU A 107 -6.93 -11.99 3.14
C LEU A 107 -7.18 -12.25 1.63
N THR A 108 -6.76 -13.40 1.14
CA THR A 108 -6.92 -13.81 -0.25
C THR A 108 -8.37 -14.19 -0.56
N ALA A 109 -8.90 -13.73 -1.68
CA ALA A 109 -10.25 -14.02 -2.19
C ALA A 109 -11.39 -13.64 -1.21
N VAL A 110 -11.23 -12.53 -0.49
CA VAL A 110 -12.20 -12.04 0.51
C VAL A 110 -12.93 -10.80 -0.01
N ASN A 111 -14.21 -10.70 0.29
CA ASN A 111 -14.98 -9.49 0.08
C ASN A 111 -14.87 -8.60 1.32
N MET A 112 -14.18 -7.46 1.17
CA MET A 112 -13.95 -6.44 2.20
C MET A 112 -14.31 -5.05 1.68
N GLN A 113 -15.30 -4.99 0.80
CA GLN A 113 -15.85 -3.72 0.34
C GLN A 113 -16.33 -2.89 1.53
N GLU A 114 -16.01 -1.59 1.53
CA GLU A 114 -16.40 -0.64 2.58
C GLU A 114 -15.88 -1.01 3.98
N SER A 115 -14.92 -1.94 4.08
CA SER A 115 -14.31 -2.32 5.38
C SER A 115 -13.40 -1.23 5.90
N ASP A 116 -13.37 -1.08 7.21
CA ASP A 116 -12.53 -0.12 7.92
C ASP A 116 -11.26 -0.80 8.43
N PHE A 117 -10.12 -0.41 7.86
CA PHE A 117 -8.77 -0.78 8.27
C PHE A 117 -7.96 0.43 8.76
N ALA A 118 -8.63 1.55 9.09
CA ALA A 118 -7.94 2.77 9.48
C ALA A 118 -7.05 2.53 10.70
N GLY A 119 -5.77 2.96 10.59
CA GLY A 119 -4.76 2.77 11.63
C GLY A 119 -4.33 1.32 11.91
N ALA A 120 -4.81 0.34 11.14
CA ALA A 120 -4.45 -1.06 11.35
C ALA A 120 -2.99 -1.34 10.98
N VAL A 121 -2.34 -2.26 11.72
CA VAL A 121 -1.00 -2.76 11.38
C VAL A 121 -1.14 -4.05 10.60
N LEU A 122 -0.82 -4.01 9.30
CA LEU A 122 -1.07 -5.06 8.33
C LEU A 122 0.21 -5.41 7.55
N HIS A 123 1.34 -5.52 8.25
CA HIS A 123 2.63 -5.80 7.64
C HIS A 123 2.61 -7.10 6.82
N LYS A 124 3.10 -7.02 5.57
CA LYS A 124 3.16 -8.16 4.64
C LYS A 124 1.79 -8.83 4.43
N GLY A 125 0.70 -8.08 4.62
CA GLY A 125 -0.66 -8.55 4.37
C GLY A 125 -0.86 -8.98 2.92
N LYS A 126 -1.61 -10.05 2.70
CA LYS A 126 -1.92 -10.56 1.36
C LYS A 126 -3.38 -10.29 1.05
N PHE A 127 -3.62 -9.40 0.09
CA PHE A 127 -4.93 -9.00 -0.40
C PHE A 127 -5.14 -9.47 -1.85
N LYS A 128 -4.75 -10.70 -2.13
CA LYS A 128 -4.85 -11.27 -3.47
C LYS A 128 -6.29 -11.62 -3.83
N ASP A 129 -6.70 -11.37 -5.08
CA ASP A 129 -8.04 -11.69 -5.62
C ASP A 129 -9.20 -11.13 -4.76
N SER A 130 -8.98 -10.00 -4.06
CA SER A 130 -9.90 -9.48 -3.06
C SER A 130 -10.69 -8.27 -3.57
N LEU A 131 -11.91 -8.11 -3.05
CA LEU A 131 -12.76 -6.97 -3.31
C LEU A 131 -12.60 -5.96 -2.16
N LEU A 132 -11.96 -4.83 -2.45
CA LEU A 132 -11.59 -3.77 -1.51
C LEU A 132 -12.19 -2.40 -1.90
N CYS A 133 -13.20 -2.41 -2.78
CA CYS A 133 -13.84 -1.19 -3.25
C CYS A 133 -14.34 -0.37 -2.05
N ARG A 134 -13.93 0.91 -1.97
CA ARG A 134 -14.24 1.83 -0.87
C ARG A 134 -13.74 1.39 0.52
N ALA A 135 -12.80 0.46 0.61
CA ALA A 135 -12.15 0.12 1.87
C ALA A 135 -11.32 1.31 2.39
N ASP A 136 -11.32 1.52 3.70
CA ASP A 136 -10.60 2.61 4.36
C ASP A 136 -9.32 2.08 5.03
N PHE A 137 -8.15 2.42 4.45
CA PHE A 137 -6.81 2.13 4.99
C PHE A 137 -6.12 3.39 5.52
N THR A 138 -6.90 4.42 5.88
CA THR A 138 -6.35 5.70 6.36
C THR A 138 -5.41 5.47 7.54
N GLY A 139 -4.16 5.93 7.44
CA GLY A 139 -3.14 5.79 8.48
C GLY A 139 -2.69 4.36 8.78
N ALA A 140 -3.10 3.37 7.98
CA ALA A 140 -2.69 1.98 8.18
C ALA A 140 -1.20 1.77 7.88
N ASP A 141 -0.56 0.87 8.61
CA ASP A 141 0.79 0.39 8.27
C ASP A 141 0.70 -0.90 7.44
N LEU A 142 0.85 -0.74 6.14
CA LEU A 142 0.75 -1.78 5.11
C LEU A 142 2.13 -2.24 4.62
N THR A 143 3.21 -1.92 5.33
CA THR A 143 4.59 -2.20 4.88
C THR A 143 4.75 -3.62 4.33
N GLY A 144 5.22 -3.72 3.08
CA GLY A 144 5.47 -4.99 2.38
C GLY A 144 4.21 -5.76 1.98
N SER A 145 3.03 -5.16 2.04
CA SER A 145 1.76 -5.81 1.70
C SER A 145 1.57 -5.99 0.20
N LEU A 146 0.80 -7.00 -0.17
CA LEU A 146 0.59 -7.45 -1.53
C LEU A 146 -0.89 -7.34 -1.92
N PHE A 147 -1.18 -6.45 -2.88
CA PHE A 147 -2.49 -6.26 -3.51
C PHE A 147 -2.40 -6.78 -4.95
N GLU A 148 -2.64 -8.04 -5.16
CA GLU A 148 -2.51 -8.68 -6.47
C GLU A 148 -3.90 -9.05 -7.02
N VAL A 149 -4.20 -8.64 -8.26
CA VAL A 149 -5.48 -8.93 -8.94
C VAL A 149 -6.70 -8.48 -8.11
N SER A 150 -6.60 -7.35 -7.42
CA SER A 150 -7.63 -6.89 -6.49
C SER A 150 -8.40 -5.68 -7.05
N ASP A 151 -9.62 -5.51 -6.59
CA ASP A 151 -10.44 -4.34 -6.87
C ASP A 151 -10.43 -3.38 -5.66
N ALA A 152 -9.61 -2.34 -5.73
CA ALA A 152 -9.47 -1.31 -4.69
C ALA A 152 -9.94 0.07 -5.19
N ARG A 153 -10.94 0.08 -6.07
CA ARG A 153 -11.54 1.33 -6.55
C ARG A 153 -12.13 2.13 -5.40
N GLU A 154 -11.94 3.45 -5.44
CA GLU A 154 -12.42 4.38 -4.42
C GLU A 154 -11.87 4.08 -3.00
N ALA A 155 -10.88 3.18 -2.85
CA ALA A 155 -10.26 2.92 -1.56
C ALA A 155 -9.41 4.11 -1.09
N LYS A 156 -9.33 4.30 0.24
CA LYS A 156 -8.55 5.37 0.85
C LYS A 156 -7.28 4.81 1.45
N PHE A 157 -6.14 5.35 1.00
CA PHE A 157 -4.80 5.06 1.55
C PHE A 157 -4.17 6.33 2.15
N ASP A 158 -5.00 7.28 2.60
CA ASP A 158 -4.55 8.58 3.10
C ASP A 158 -3.74 8.39 4.40
N GLY A 159 -2.53 8.95 4.45
CA GLY A 159 -1.60 8.78 5.57
C GLY A 159 -1.05 7.36 5.76
N ALA A 160 -1.41 6.40 4.90
CA ALA A 160 -0.94 5.03 5.04
C ALA A 160 0.55 4.86 4.73
N ASN A 161 1.22 3.94 5.42
CA ASN A 161 2.57 3.53 5.10
C ASN A 161 2.54 2.37 4.09
N LEU A 162 2.89 2.68 2.85
CA LEU A 162 2.90 1.75 1.70
C LEU A 162 4.33 1.37 1.27
N THR A 163 5.29 1.48 2.17
CA THR A 163 6.68 1.11 1.89
C THR A 163 6.76 -0.36 1.47
N ASP A 164 7.45 -0.63 0.35
CA ASP A 164 7.63 -1.98 -0.24
C ASP A 164 6.32 -2.70 -0.61
N CYS A 165 5.19 -1.99 -0.70
CA CYS A 165 3.93 -2.57 -1.14
C CYS A 165 3.93 -2.87 -2.64
N THR A 166 3.17 -3.90 -3.03
CA THR A 166 2.94 -4.25 -4.43
C THR A 166 1.46 -4.21 -4.76
N PHE A 167 1.10 -3.37 -5.75
CA PHE A 167 -0.21 -3.29 -6.37
C PHE A 167 -0.08 -3.82 -7.81
N SER A 168 -0.13 -5.12 -7.99
CA SER A 168 0.02 -5.74 -9.31
C SER A 168 -1.33 -6.13 -9.90
N ILE A 169 -1.62 -5.64 -11.11
CA ILE A 169 -2.91 -5.90 -11.78
C ILE A 169 -4.11 -5.47 -10.90
N THR A 170 -3.96 -4.37 -10.18
CA THR A 170 -4.96 -3.86 -9.23
C THR A 170 -5.73 -2.71 -9.85
N GLU A 171 -7.05 -2.71 -9.71
CA GLU A 171 -7.90 -1.58 -10.07
C GLU A 171 -7.93 -0.58 -8.92
N LEU A 172 -7.44 0.63 -9.16
CA LEU A 172 -7.33 1.71 -8.18
C LEU A 172 -8.06 2.98 -8.64
N ALA A 173 -8.99 2.86 -9.59
CA ALA A 173 -9.71 4.02 -10.09
C ALA A 173 -10.36 4.81 -8.94
N ASP A 174 -10.17 6.13 -8.95
CA ASP A 174 -10.69 7.08 -7.95
C ASP A 174 -10.21 6.83 -6.50
N ALA A 175 -9.18 6.00 -6.28
CA ALA A 175 -8.55 5.83 -4.97
C ALA A 175 -7.81 7.10 -4.53
N SER A 176 -7.62 7.29 -3.22
CA SER A 176 -6.88 8.44 -2.66
C SER A 176 -5.62 8.02 -1.91
N PHE A 177 -4.57 8.86 -2.06
CA PHE A 177 -3.26 8.70 -1.43
C PHE A 177 -2.76 10.06 -0.91
N HIS A 178 -3.52 10.70 -0.01
CA HIS A 178 -3.13 11.96 0.60
C HIS A 178 -2.10 11.73 1.72
N GLU A 179 -0.96 12.44 1.71
CA GLU A 179 0.12 12.30 2.71
C GLU A 179 0.62 10.87 2.96
N SER A 180 0.37 9.95 2.04
CA SER A 180 0.81 8.55 2.17
C SER A 180 2.31 8.39 1.93
N VAL A 181 2.92 7.37 2.56
CA VAL A 181 4.33 7.05 2.41
C VAL A 181 4.51 6.05 1.28
N LEU A 182 5.03 6.51 0.13
CA LEU A 182 5.30 5.71 -1.06
C LEU A 182 6.81 5.55 -1.29
N ILE A 183 7.40 4.52 -0.69
CA ILE A 183 8.82 4.18 -0.84
C ILE A 183 8.94 2.79 -1.42
N ARG A 184 9.53 2.65 -2.62
CA ARG A 184 9.69 1.39 -3.36
C ARG A 184 8.36 0.66 -3.61
N THR A 185 7.25 1.38 -3.62
CA THR A 185 5.92 0.85 -3.93
C THR A 185 5.83 0.51 -5.43
N ASP A 186 5.25 -0.62 -5.76
CA ASP A 186 5.15 -1.11 -7.14
C ASP A 186 3.69 -1.18 -7.60
N PHE A 187 3.31 -0.37 -8.60
CA PHE A 187 1.98 -0.33 -9.22
C PHE A 187 1.94 -0.99 -10.61
N ASN A 188 2.76 -1.99 -10.83
CA ASN A 188 2.91 -2.61 -12.14
C ASN A 188 1.59 -3.15 -12.71
N LYS A 189 1.28 -2.76 -13.95
CA LYS A 189 0.07 -3.16 -14.69
C LYS A 189 -1.26 -2.81 -14.03
N SER A 190 -1.27 -1.83 -13.14
CA SER A 190 -2.48 -1.39 -12.46
C SER A 190 -3.19 -0.26 -13.21
N SER A 191 -4.47 -0.05 -12.91
CA SER A 191 -5.24 1.07 -13.42
C SER A 191 -5.36 2.14 -12.33
N LEU A 192 -4.86 3.34 -12.63
CA LEU A 192 -4.87 4.50 -11.72
C LEU A 192 -5.78 5.63 -12.25
N ALA A 193 -6.76 5.30 -13.08
CA ALA A 193 -7.64 6.30 -13.68
C ALA A 193 -8.41 7.08 -12.61
N GLY A 194 -8.23 8.41 -12.54
CA GLY A 194 -8.88 9.25 -11.53
C GLY A 194 -8.28 9.17 -10.13
N THR A 195 -7.29 8.30 -9.91
CA THR A 195 -6.56 8.21 -8.62
C THR A 195 -5.92 9.56 -8.26
N LYS A 196 -5.97 9.93 -6.99
CA LYS A 196 -5.43 11.19 -6.47
C LYS A 196 -4.23 10.93 -5.57
N PHE A 197 -3.10 11.55 -5.91
CA PHE A 197 -1.91 11.64 -5.07
C PHE A 197 -1.76 13.11 -4.67
N THR A 198 -1.90 13.42 -3.39
CA THR A 198 -1.83 14.79 -2.87
C THR A 198 -0.83 14.85 -1.72
N ASP A 199 0.12 15.80 -1.79
CA ASP A 199 1.17 15.99 -0.79
C ASP A 199 2.04 14.73 -0.57
N VAL A 200 2.38 14.01 -1.66
CA VAL A 200 3.11 12.73 -1.63
C VAL A 200 4.51 12.87 -2.20
N ALA A 201 5.49 12.30 -1.49
CA ALA A 201 6.83 12.08 -2.00
C ALA A 201 6.95 10.64 -2.56
N LEU A 202 6.95 10.49 -3.90
CA LEU A 202 7.17 9.21 -4.55
C LEU A 202 8.68 8.94 -4.64
N THR A 203 9.16 7.95 -3.87
CA THR A 203 10.57 7.59 -3.81
C THR A 203 10.81 6.17 -4.31
N ASN A 204 11.51 6.01 -5.44
CA ASN A 204 11.79 4.73 -6.09
C ASN A 204 10.51 3.92 -6.40
N VAL A 205 9.42 4.60 -6.67
CA VAL A 205 8.11 4.00 -7.00
C VAL A 205 8.12 3.51 -8.45
N LYS A 206 7.54 2.33 -8.68
CA LYS A 206 7.33 1.81 -10.03
C LYS A 206 5.89 2.01 -10.48
N LEU A 207 5.74 2.72 -11.57
CA LEU A 207 4.48 2.94 -12.26
C LEU A 207 4.56 2.37 -13.70
N THR A 208 5.12 1.15 -13.80
CA THR A 208 5.43 0.52 -15.09
C THR A 208 4.21 -0.18 -15.68
N MET A 209 4.01 -0.04 -17.00
CA MET A 209 2.87 -0.61 -17.73
C MET A 209 1.50 -0.22 -17.14
N THR A 210 1.41 0.98 -16.57
CA THR A 210 0.27 1.48 -15.82
C THR A 210 -0.53 2.48 -16.65
N ASP A 211 -1.86 2.46 -16.57
CA ASP A 211 -2.72 3.51 -17.13
C ASP A 211 -2.84 4.66 -16.12
N LEU A 212 -2.20 5.80 -16.44
CA LEU A 212 -2.17 7.00 -15.60
C LEU A 212 -3.05 8.13 -16.17
N ARG A 213 -3.80 7.87 -17.23
CA ARG A 213 -4.69 8.88 -17.77
C ARG A 213 -5.71 9.33 -16.73
N LYS A 214 -5.88 10.64 -16.56
CA LYS A 214 -6.73 11.25 -15.52
C LYS A 214 -6.25 11.07 -14.08
N THR A 215 -5.09 10.45 -13.84
CA THR A 215 -4.45 10.46 -12.51
C THR A 215 -4.09 11.90 -12.15
N ILE A 216 -4.30 12.28 -10.91
CA ILE A 216 -4.05 13.61 -10.39
C ILE A 216 -2.86 13.55 -9.43
N PHE A 217 -1.83 14.36 -9.71
CA PHE A 217 -0.69 14.57 -8.80
C PHE A 217 -0.72 16.04 -8.35
N GLU A 218 -0.96 16.29 -7.07
CA GLU A 218 -0.97 17.63 -6.48
C GLU A 218 0.12 17.71 -5.39
N ASN A 219 0.99 18.73 -5.47
CA ASN A 219 2.11 18.95 -4.53
C ASN A 219 3.03 17.72 -4.39
N CYS A 220 3.20 16.93 -5.45
CA CYS A 220 3.99 15.72 -5.42
C CYS A 220 5.45 15.96 -5.84
N THR A 221 6.36 15.16 -5.29
CA THR A 221 7.76 15.08 -5.71
C THR A 221 8.09 13.68 -6.20
N PHE A 222 8.94 13.58 -7.25
CA PHE A 222 9.26 12.32 -7.90
C PHE A 222 10.78 12.09 -7.86
N THR A 223 11.20 11.10 -7.07
CA THR A 223 12.62 10.72 -6.97
C THR A 223 12.79 9.24 -7.33
N GLY A 224 13.57 8.95 -8.37
CA GLY A 224 13.83 7.57 -8.83
C GLY A 224 12.60 6.82 -9.36
N VAL A 225 11.54 7.52 -9.74
CA VAL A 225 10.30 6.91 -10.21
C VAL A 225 10.46 6.34 -11.61
N ASP A 226 9.91 5.14 -11.83
CA ASP A 226 9.93 4.45 -13.12
C ASP A 226 8.53 4.43 -13.77
N PHE A 227 8.34 5.21 -14.85
CA PHE A 227 7.12 5.27 -15.66
C PHE A 227 7.20 4.44 -16.94
N LYS A 228 8.18 3.55 -17.08
CA LYS A 228 8.37 2.80 -18.33
C LYS A 228 7.10 2.12 -18.81
N TYR A 229 6.87 2.20 -20.13
CA TYR A 229 5.75 1.56 -20.82
C TYR A 229 4.36 2.01 -20.37
N SER A 230 4.23 3.11 -19.62
CA SER A 230 2.96 3.59 -19.10
C SER A 230 2.26 4.56 -20.04
N ASP A 231 0.95 4.68 -19.85
CA ASP A 231 0.12 5.61 -20.60
C ASP A 231 -0.08 6.91 -19.80
N LEU A 232 0.64 7.96 -20.22
CA LEU A 232 0.65 9.27 -19.59
C LEU A 232 -0.04 10.34 -20.46
N ARG A 233 -0.75 9.92 -21.51
CA ARG A 233 -1.33 10.85 -22.47
C ARG A 233 -2.21 11.90 -21.81
N GLY A 234 -1.94 13.17 -22.14
CA GLY A 234 -2.68 14.33 -21.63
C GLY A 234 -2.39 14.70 -20.18
N MET A 235 -1.40 14.06 -19.53
CA MET A 235 -1.03 14.38 -18.16
C MET A 235 -0.41 15.78 -18.04
N CYS A 236 -0.70 16.46 -16.93
CA CYS A 236 -0.11 17.74 -16.60
C CYS A 236 0.86 17.59 -15.42
N PHE A 237 2.16 17.72 -15.70
CA PHE A 237 3.23 17.75 -14.72
C PHE A 237 3.84 19.16 -14.57
N ALA A 238 3.06 20.17 -14.84
CA ALA A 238 3.52 21.57 -14.77
C ALA A 238 4.01 21.90 -13.34
N GLY A 239 5.21 22.50 -13.25
CA GLY A 239 5.80 22.94 -11.98
C GLY A 239 6.36 21.83 -11.09
N HIS A 240 6.14 20.54 -11.40
CA HIS A 240 6.65 19.42 -10.58
C HIS A 240 8.17 19.25 -10.67
N THR A 241 8.74 18.58 -9.68
CA THR A 241 10.16 18.25 -9.64
C THR A 241 10.39 16.75 -9.81
N PHE A 242 11.27 16.40 -10.76
CA PHE A 242 11.66 15.06 -11.11
C PHE A 242 13.17 14.89 -10.95
N VAL A 243 13.59 13.88 -10.18
CA VAL A 243 15.00 13.55 -9.96
C VAL A 243 15.23 12.07 -10.22
N GLY A 244 16.07 11.72 -11.20
CA GLY A 244 16.39 10.33 -11.54
C GLY A 244 15.20 9.53 -12.11
N VAL A 245 14.24 10.19 -12.74
CA VAL A 245 12.98 9.60 -13.23
C VAL A 245 13.12 9.06 -14.64
N GLN A 246 12.42 7.96 -14.94
CA GLN A 246 12.46 7.29 -16.24
C GLN A 246 11.09 7.30 -16.91
N PHE A 247 10.99 8.01 -18.06
CA PHE A 247 9.79 8.01 -18.91
C PHE A 247 9.98 7.16 -20.18
N ASP A 248 10.90 6.23 -20.14
CA ASP A 248 11.30 5.45 -21.30
C ASP A 248 10.15 4.63 -21.87
N ARG A 249 9.94 4.72 -23.19
CA ARG A 249 8.93 3.97 -23.95
C ARG A 249 7.48 4.21 -23.50
N SER A 250 7.21 5.29 -22.77
CA SER A 250 5.87 5.67 -22.35
C SER A 250 5.13 6.43 -23.44
N ALA A 251 3.79 6.41 -23.37
CA ALA A 251 2.95 7.22 -24.23
C ALA A 251 2.83 8.63 -23.65
N LEU A 252 3.46 9.62 -24.30
CA LEU A 252 3.60 11.00 -23.81
C LEU A 252 2.85 12.04 -24.67
N ASN A 253 1.89 11.62 -25.49
CA ASN A 253 1.10 12.57 -26.30
C ASN A 253 0.46 13.63 -25.39
N ASP A 254 0.63 14.88 -25.76
CA ASP A 254 0.00 16.03 -25.10
C ASP A 254 0.34 16.17 -23.60
N VAL A 255 1.47 15.59 -23.16
CA VAL A 255 1.96 15.78 -21.79
C VAL A 255 2.59 17.15 -21.64
N SER A 256 2.30 17.83 -20.52
CA SER A 256 2.90 19.11 -20.18
C SER A 256 3.87 19.01 -19.01
N PHE A 257 5.13 19.37 -19.25
CA PHE A 257 6.17 19.62 -18.25
C PHE A 257 6.47 21.13 -18.09
N ALA A 258 5.50 22.00 -18.39
CA ALA A 258 5.71 23.44 -18.35
C ALA A 258 6.18 23.89 -16.95
N GLY A 259 7.31 24.62 -16.87
CA GLY A 259 7.89 25.08 -15.61
C GLY A 259 8.42 23.97 -14.68
N ALA A 260 8.37 22.70 -15.09
CA ALA A 260 8.87 21.59 -14.27
C ALA A 260 10.40 21.62 -14.12
N THR A 261 10.91 21.03 -13.06
CA THR A 261 12.34 20.81 -12.84
C THR A 261 12.68 19.34 -13.09
N LEU A 262 13.56 19.07 -14.08
CA LEU A 262 13.96 17.74 -14.49
C LEU A 262 15.48 17.58 -14.30
N LYS A 263 15.90 16.69 -13.38
CA LYS A 263 17.29 16.37 -13.09
C LYS A 263 17.55 14.89 -13.28
N ASN A 264 18.50 14.52 -14.14
CA ASN A 264 18.81 13.13 -14.45
C ASN A 264 17.57 12.34 -14.89
N VAL A 265 16.78 12.91 -15.82
CA VAL A 265 15.54 12.32 -16.32
C VAL A 265 15.77 11.72 -17.69
N SER A 266 15.26 10.49 -17.94
CA SER A 266 15.40 9.80 -19.21
C SER A 266 14.10 9.72 -20.01
N PHE A 267 14.22 9.85 -21.33
CA PHE A 267 13.12 9.80 -22.31
C PHE A 267 13.53 8.95 -23.51
N HIS A 268 13.81 7.66 -23.33
CA HIS A 268 14.18 6.80 -24.45
C HIS A 268 12.96 6.40 -25.27
N LEU A 269 12.98 6.70 -26.55
CA LEU A 269 11.98 6.23 -27.50
C LEU A 269 12.21 4.76 -27.87
N PRO A 270 11.16 4.02 -28.31
CA PRO A 270 11.34 2.65 -28.84
C PRO A 270 12.33 2.65 -30.02
N PHE A 271 13.12 1.57 -30.17
CA PHE A 271 14.09 1.42 -31.26
C PHE A 271 13.49 1.54 -32.66
N SER A 272 12.23 1.23 -32.83
CA SER A 272 11.47 1.48 -34.05
C SER A 272 10.71 2.81 -33.91
N VAL A 273 11.35 3.90 -34.29
CA VAL A 273 10.69 5.22 -34.33
C VAL A 273 9.70 5.20 -35.47
N THR A 274 8.49 4.72 -35.18
CA THR A 274 7.39 4.87 -36.12
C THR A 274 7.01 6.35 -36.23
N ASN A 275 6.50 6.78 -37.37
CA ASN A 275 5.96 8.14 -37.53
C ASN A 275 4.97 8.52 -36.44
N LYS A 276 4.33 7.51 -35.78
CA LYS A 276 3.37 7.70 -34.70
C LYS A 276 4.04 8.10 -33.38
N SER A 277 5.10 7.39 -32.95
CA SER A 277 5.86 7.72 -31.72
C SER A 277 6.55 9.10 -31.85
N TYR A 278 7.07 9.41 -33.03
CA TYR A 278 7.68 10.69 -33.33
C TYR A 278 6.68 11.85 -33.26
N ARG A 279 5.48 11.68 -33.85
CA ARG A 279 4.41 12.68 -33.77
C ARG A 279 3.91 12.87 -32.34
N ALA A 280 3.80 11.79 -31.57
CA ALA A 280 3.40 11.83 -30.18
C ALA A 280 4.35 12.70 -29.35
N PHE A 281 5.66 12.46 -29.48
CA PHE A 281 6.65 13.19 -28.69
C PHE A 281 6.76 14.66 -29.06
N LYS A 282 6.38 15.04 -30.30
CA LYS A 282 6.32 16.42 -30.75
C LYS A 282 5.27 17.26 -30.00
N THR A 283 4.25 16.64 -29.43
CA THR A 283 3.17 17.33 -28.70
C THR A 283 3.51 17.59 -27.20
N VAL A 284 4.66 17.09 -26.74
CA VAL A 284 5.09 17.30 -25.34
C VAL A 284 5.54 18.75 -25.15
N CYS A 285 5.00 19.42 -24.13
CA CYS A 285 5.33 20.80 -23.81
C CYS A 285 6.41 20.87 -22.70
N PHE A 286 7.53 21.55 -22.99
CA PHE A 286 8.60 21.84 -22.04
C PHE A 286 8.79 23.36 -21.80
N ASP A 287 7.78 24.18 -22.06
CA ASP A 287 7.87 25.64 -21.92
C ASP A 287 8.28 26.05 -20.50
N GLY A 288 9.40 26.77 -20.37
CA GLY A 288 9.92 27.21 -19.08
C GLY A 288 10.45 26.09 -18.15
N ALA A 289 10.52 24.85 -18.63
CA ALA A 289 11.10 23.76 -17.86
C ALA A 289 12.59 24.00 -17.54
N ARG A 290 13.03 23.57 -16.36
CA ARG A 290 14.40 23.64 -15.89
C ARG A 290 15.04 22.26 -15.97
N MET A 291 16.11 22.10 -16.74
CA MET A 291 16.73 20.80 -16.97
C MET A 291 18.22 20.84 -16.66
N ASP A 292 18.75 19.75 -16.11
CA ASP A 292 20.18 19.54 -16.05
C ASP A 292 20.76 19.27 -17.46
N LYS A 293 22.09 19.36 -17.58
CA LYS A 293 22.78 19.20 -18.85
C LYS A 293 22.56 17.82 -19.48
N LEU A 294 22.43 16.75 -18.66
CA LEU A 294 22.25 15.38 -19.16
C LEU A 294 20.85 15.18 -19.73
N THR A 295 19.83 15.58 -18.98
CA THR A 295 18.43 15.56 -19.46
C THR A 295 18.24 16.36 -20.73
N TYR A 296 18.79 17.61 -20.77
CA TYR A 296 18.72 18.47 -21.94
C TYR A 296 19.43 17.87 -23.17
N ALA A 297 20.64 17.32 -22.99
CA ALA A 297 21.38 16.69 -24.09
C ALA A 297 20.66 15.45 -24.63
N GLY A 298 20.05 14.63 -23.76
CA GLY A 298 19.25 13.48 -24.16
C GLY A 298 18.05 13.89 -25.02
N LEU A 299 17.27 14.87 -24.58
CA LEU A 299 16.13 15.40 -25.34
C LEU A 299 16.53 16.06 -26.64
N LYS A 300 17.60 16.88 -26.65
CA LYS A 300 18.13 17.52 -27.84
C LYS A 300 18.55 16.50 -28.89
N GLY A 301 19.10 15.36 -28.47
CA GLY A 301 19.47 14.27 -29.37
C GLY A 301 18.29 13.62 -30.10
N LEU A 302 17.07 13.77 -29.61
CA LEU A 302 15.86 13.23 -30.25
C LEU A 302 15.36 14.09 -31.43
N TRP A 303 15.78 15.34 -31.57
CA TRP A 303 15.48 16.27 -32.67
C TRP A 303 13.97 16.56 -32.92
N VAL A 304 13.10 16.22 -31.98
CA VAL A 304 11.63 16.22 -32.17
C VAL A 304 10.93 17.26 -31.35
N VAL A 305 11.45 17.57 -30.16
CA VAL A 305 10.82 18.46 -29.17
C VAL A 305 11.30 19.90 -29.32
N ASP A 306 10.42 20.83 -29.03
CA ASP A 306 10.79 22.24 -28.90
C ASP A 306 11.39 22.47 -27.50
N LEU A 307 12.67 22.80 -27.49
CA LEU A 307 13.44 23.12 -26.28
C LEU A 307 13.84 24.62 -26.23
N SER A 308 13.26 25.46 -27.08
CA SER A 308 13.65 26.87 -27.20
C SER A 308 13.42 27.69 -25.93
N LYS A 309 12.47 27.30 -25.11
CA LYS A 309 12.13 27.96 -23.84
C LYS A 309 12.63 27.25 -22.61
N VAL A 310 13.44 26.19 -22.75
CA VAL A 310 14.01 25.44 -21.65
C VAL A 310 15.17 26.17 -20.99
N ILE A 311 15.24 26.14 -19.68
CA ILE A 311 16.32 26.72 -18.86
C ILE A 311 17.26 25.60 -18.46
N VAL A 312 18.49 25.62 -19.00
CA VAL A 312 19.51 24.63 -18.60
C VAL A 312 20.12 25.06 -17.27
N ILE A 313 20.08 24.16 -16.30
CA ILE A 313 20.63 24.37 -14.96
C ILE A 313 21.89 23.52 -14.74
N SER A 314 22.67 23.85 -13.73
CA SER A 314 23.91 23.15 -13.34
C SER A 314 23.60 21.84 -12.62
#